data_5a3ed29e5655f319b6d784a67f51e610
#
_entry.id   5a3ed29e5655f319b6d784a67f51e610
#
_cell.length_a   1.000
_cell.length_b   1.000
_cell.length_c   1.000
_cell.angle_alpha   90.00
_cell.angle_beta   90.00
_cell.angle_gamma   90.00
#
_symmetry.space_group_name_H-M   'P 1'
#
loop_
_entity.id
_entity.type
_entity.pdbx_description
1 polymer ?
#
loop_
_entity_poly.entity_id
_entity_poly.type
_entity_poly.pdbx_seq_one_letter_code
_entity_poly.pdbx_strand_id
1 'polypeptide(L)'
;MAGELGVSRTAIWKAITTLKEEGYEISAIRNKGYRLDVDTDILSAQGIKKYLQEDYGLDINVIHSVDSTNSYVKSKALAGVKEGYTLIAGSQSMGRGRRGRDFYSPPDSGLYMSILLRPDNYDADKALKLTTMSACAVCEAIRELSGKNALIKWVNDIYIDDKKVSGTLTEGSFDIEGGYLEYAILGIGINVFKPRDGFPEELKSKAGYIYDEGLSDIKNRLAALVISHFMSYYRSGDLTSYIKKYKEYNLCIDRDVYYEGRCVHVIDIDDDCHLIVRDSEGRIRTLSSGEISISLSK
;
A
#
# COMPACT_ATOMS: atom_id res chain seq x y z
N MET A 1 36.98 4.62 -1.92
CA MET A 1 35.89 3.78 -1.30
C MET A 1 36.32 3.18 0.05
N ALA A 2 37.32 2.26 0.19
CA ALA A 2 37.71 1.69 1.52
C ALA A 2 38.16 2.76 2.51
N GLY A 3 39.02 3.67 2.08
CA GLY A 3 39.49 4.78 2.91
C GLY A 3 38.42 5.82 3.22
N GLU A 4 37.50 6.10 2.30
CA GLU A 4 36.39 7.03 2.47
C GLU A 4 35.34 6.50 3.46
N LEU A 5 35.12 5.18 3.43
CA LEU A 5 34.15 4.52 4.31
C LEU A 5 34.77 4.05 5.65
N GLY A 6 36.06 4.20 5.85
CA GLY A 6 36.72 3.78 7.07
C GLY A 6 36.71 2.26 7.33
N VAL A 7 36.56 1.44 6.27
CA VAL A 7 36.45 -0.03 6.37
C VAL A 7 37.54 -0.74 5.58
N SER A 8 37.79 -2.02 5.89
CA SER A 8 38.78 -2.82 5.17
C SER A 8 38.30 -3.17 3.74
N ARG A 9 39.29 -3.40 2.84
CA ARG A 9 38.98 -3.88 1.48
C ARG A 9 38.21 -5.21 1.49
N THR A 10 38.52 -6.08 2.44
CA THR A 10 37.80 -7.36 2.63
C THR A 10 36.37 -7.16 3.06
N ALA A 11 36.08 -6.17 3.90
CA ALA A 11 34.70 -5.83 4.29
C ALA A 11 33.90 -5.32 3.09
N ILE A 12 34.50 -4.47 2.25
CA ILE A 12 33.83 -4.02 0.99
C ILE A 12 33.57 -5.21 0.07
N TRP A 13 34.56 -6.08 -0.13
CA TRP A 13 34.42 -7.24 -0.98
C TRP A 13 33.29 -8.16 -0.50
N LYS A 14 33.19 -8.44 0.80
CA LYS A 14 32.08 -9.22 1.38
C LYS A 14 30.74 -8.53 1.14
N ALA A 15 30.63 -7.24 1.40
CA ALA A 15 29.40 -6.49 1.17
C ALA A 15 28.97 -6.52 -0.31
N ILE A 16 29.92 -6.35 -1.25
CA ILE A 16 29.64 -6.47 -2.69
C ILE A 16 29.22 -7.88 -3.08
N THR A 17 29.81 -8.91 -2.47
CA THR A 17 29.42 -10.30 -2.71
C THR A 17 28.00 -10.56 -2.24
N THR A 18 27.65 -10.12 -1.03
CA THR A 18 26.28 -10.22 -0.50
C THR A 18 25.29 -9.49 -1.39
N LEU A 19 25.58 -8.26 -1.81
CA LEU A 19 24.71 -7.52 -2.73
C LEU A 19 24.51 -8.24 -4.07
N LYS A 20 25.57 -8.88 -4.60
CA LYS A 20 25.44 -9.69 -5.83
C LYS A 20 24.59 -10.95 -5.62
N GLU A 21 24.71 -11.59 -4.46
CA GLU A 21 23.86 -12.74 -4.07
C GLU A 21 22.40 -12.31 -3.90
N GLU A 22 22.16 -11.06 -3.49
CA GLU A 22 20.84 -10.43 -3.44
C GLU A 22 20.31 -10.01 -4.84
N GLY A 23 21.11 -10.23 -5.90
CA GLY A 23 20.74 -9.98 -7.29
C GLY A 23 21.19 -8.65 -7.87
N TYR A 24 21.90 -7.79 -7.11
CA TYR A 24 22.42 -6.54 -7.65
C TYR A 24 23.49 -6.76 -8.70
N GLU A 25 23.33 -6.17 -9.88
CA GLU A 25 24.34 -6.15 -10.92
C GLU A 25 25.43 -5.11 -10.58
N ILE A 26 26.52 -5.59 -10.02
CA ILE A 26 27.66 -4.75 -9.64
C ILE A 26 28.87 -5.11 -10.46
N SER A 27 29.35 -4.16 -11.26
CA SER A 27 30.55 -4.28 -12.09
C SER A 27 31.78 -3.76 -11.35
N ALA A 28 32.90 -4.49 -11.41
CA ALA A 28 34.18 -3.99 -10.92
C ALA A 28 34.86 -3.20 -12.06
N ILE A 29 35.20 -1.95 -11.78
CA ILE A 29 35.92 -1.09 -12.73
C ILE A 29 37.38 -0.97 -12.27
N ARG A 30 38.29 -1.41 -13.13
CA ARG A 30 39.74 -1.39 -12.83
C ARG A 30 40.20 0.01 -12.39
N ASN A 31 40.85 0.11 -11.23
CA ASN A 31 41.37 1.31 -10.60
C ASN A 31 40.32 2.38 -10.21
N LYS A 32 39.01 2.12 -10.40
CA LYS A 32 37.92 3.05 -10.05
C LYS A 32 36.98 2.51 -8.96
N GLY A 33 37.01 1.19 -8.71
CA GLY A 33 36.17 0.54 -7.70
C GLY A 33 35.02 -0.23 -8.29
N TYR A 34 33.82 -0.09 -7.74
CA TYR A 34 32.62 -0.79 -8.17
C TYR A 34 31.58 0.18 -8.71
N ARG A 35 30.82 -0.25 -9.69
CA ARG A 35 29.66 0.46 -10.22
C ARG A 35 28.45 -0.43 -10.07
N LEU A 36 27.39 0.11 -9.46
CA LEU A 36 26.06 -0.48 -9.49
C LEU A 36 25.45 -0.17 -10.87
N ASP A 37 25.00 -1.17 -11.57
CA ASP A 37 24.20 -0.96 -12.78
C ASP A 37 22.81 -0.48 -12.34
N VAL A 38 22.34 0.62 -12.92
CA VAL A 38 21.25 1.45 -12.38
C VAL A 38 19.88 0.84 -12.62
N ASP A 39 19.79 -0.18 -13.47
CA ASP A 39 18.54 -0.74 -13.97
C ASP A 39 18.15 -2.04 -13.27
N THR A 40 18.20 -2.06 -11.93
CA THR A 40 17.76 -3.23 -11.17
C THR A 40 16.36 -2.99 -10.59
N ASP A 41 15.43 -3.92 -10.82
CA ASP A 41 14.11 -3.92 -10.16
C ASP A 41 14.14 -4.65 -8.80
N ILE A 42 15.28 -4.57 -8.11
CA ILE A 42 15.45 -5.19 -6.80
C ILE A 42 14.77 -4.32 -5.75
N LEU A 43 13.73 -4.86 -5.16
CA LEU A 43 13.05 -4.23 -4.04
C LEU A 43 13.96 -4.26 -2.80
N SER A 44 14.33 -3.08 -2.28
CA SER A 44 15.22 -2.97 -1.12
C SER A 44 14.94 -1.72 -0.29
N ALA A 45 15.29 -1.77 0.99
CA ALA A 45 15.14 -0.62 1.88
C ALA A 45 15.95 0.60 1.41
N GLN A 46 17.14 0.39 0.89
CA GLN A 46 18.02 1.45 0.35
C GLN A 46 17.44 2.03 -0.95
N GLY A 47 16.92 1.15 -1.84
CA GLY A 47 16.24 1.57 -3.07
C GLY A 47 15.02 2.44 -2.78
N ILE A 48 14.21 2.06 -1.80
CA ILE A 48 13.05 2.84 -1.38
C ILE A 48 13.49 4.19 -0.76
N LYS A 49 14.43 4.17 0.18
CA LYS A 49 14.94 5.38 0.85
C LYS A 49 15.50 6.42 -0.13
N LYS A 50 16.06 5.99 -1.25
CA LYS A 50 16.57 6.87 -2.31
C LYS A 50 15.48 7.79 -2.89
N TYR A 51 14.22 7.35 -2.91
CA TYR A 51 13.09 8.06 -3.51
C TYR A 51 12.12 8.67 -2.50
N LEU A 52 12.35 8.48 -1.19
CA LEU A 52 11.56 9.18 -0.17
C LEU A 52 11.77 10.69 -0.30
N GLN A 53 10.68 11.46 -0.18
CA GLN A 53 10.74 12.91 -0.24
C GLN A 53 11.43 13.53 0.97
N GLU A 54 11.32 12.87 2.13
CA GLU A 54 11.99 13.25 3.39
C GLU A 54 12.23 12.03 4.28
N ASP A 55 12.97 12.20 5.37
CA ASP A 55 13.13 11.15 6.38
C ASP A 55 11.93 11.14 7.32
N TYR A 56 11.07 10.15 7.13
CA TYR A 56 9.90 9.92 8.01
C TYR A 56 10.24 9.14 9.28
N GLY A 57 11.51 8.84 9.57
CA GLY A 57 11.93 8.05 10.73
C GLY A 57 11.37 6.61 10.70
N LEU A 58 11.06 6.07 9.54
CA LEU A 58 10.55 4.72 9.39
C LEU A 58 11.67 3.69 9.42
N ASP A 59 11.46 2.61 10.16
CA ASP A 59 12.31 1.41 10.12
C ASP A 59 11.86 0.49 8.98
N ILE A 60 12.39 0.75 7.78
CA ILE A 60 12.01 0.03 6.55
C ILE A 60 12.81 -1.26 6.44
N ASN A 61 12.09 -2.37 6.44
CA ASN A 61 12.62 -3.72 6.29
C ASN A 61 12.03 -4.35 5.02
N VAL A 62 12.88 -4.96 4.20
CA VAL A 62 12.46 -5.66 2.97
C VAL A 62 12.86 -7.13 3.06
N ILE A 63 11.92 -8.00 2.72
CA ILE A 63 12.14 -9.45 2.71
C ILE A 63 11.59 -10.06 1.41
N HIS A 64 12.15 -11.19 1.01
CA HIS A 64 11.75 -11.84 -0.23
C HIS A 64 10.32 -12.41 -0.14
N SER A 65 10.00 -13.11 0.94
CA SER A 65 8.71 -13.77 1.14
C SER A 65 8.31 -13.84 2.61
N VAL A 66 7.02 -13.82 2.86
CA VAL A 66 6.41 -13.97 4.20
C VAL A 66 5.05 -14.65 4.06
N ASP A 67 4.49 -15.13 5.15
CA ASP A 67 3.09 -15.58 5.18
C ASP A 67 2.14 -14.38 4.95
N SER A 68 2.24 -13.35 5.77
CA SER A 68 1.51 -12.10 5.63
C SER A 68 2.29 -10.96 6.28
N THR A 69 2.49 -9.86 5.55
CA THR A 69 3.14 -8.66 6.09
C THR A 69 2.36 -8.11 7.29
N ASN A 70 1.01 -8.13 7.25
CA ASN A 70 0.18 -7.71 8.39
C ASN A 70 0.38 -8.62 9.62
N SER A 71 0.37 -9.93 9.44
CA SER A 71 0.57 -10.88 10.55
C SER A 71 1.95 -10.72 11.18
N TYR A 72 2.97 -10.53 10.35
CA TYR A 72 4.33 -10.29 10.82
C TYR A 72 4.45 -8.98 11.60
N VAL A 73 3.95 -7.86 11.06
CA VAL A 73 3.99 -6.56 11.75
C VAL A 73 3.14 -6.58 13.03
N LYS A 74 2.03 -7.35 13.04
CA LYS A 74 1.25 -7.58 14.27
C LYS A 74 2.08 -8.24 15.37
N SER A 75 2.90 -9.24 15.04
CA SER A 75 3.80 -9.86 16.00
C SER A 75 4.81 -8.86 16.59
N LYS A 76 5.29 -7.91 15.77
CA LYS A 76 6.18 -6.83 16.21
C LYS A 76 5.46 -5.83 17.12
N ALA A 77 4.22 -5.48 16.80
CA ALA A 77 3.40 -4.60 17.63
C ALA A 77 3.18 -5.18 19.04
N LEU A 78 2.86 -6.48 19.11
CA LEU A 78 2.69 -7.22 20.38
C LEU A 78 4.00 -7.36 21.17
N ALA A 79 5.14 -7.39 20.48
CA ALA A 79 6.47 -7.38 21.11
C ALA A 79 6.93 -5.98 21.55
N GLY A 80 6.07 -4.97 21.47
CA GLY A 80 6.36 -3.61 21.94
C GLY A 80 7.22 -2.77 20.99
N VAL A 81 7.36 -3.17 19.72
CA VAL A 81 8.07 -2.38 18.72
C VAL A 81 7.37 -1.04 18.52
N LYS A 82 8.17 0.02 18.35
CA LYS A 82 7.69 1.39 18.20
C LYS A 82 6.99 1.62 16.86
N GLU A 83 6.21 2.69 16.78
CA GLU A 83 5.64 3.21 15.54
C GLU A 83 6.71 3.37 14.47
N GLY A 84 6.30 3.17 13.21
CA GLY A 84 7.15 3.36 12.04
C GLY A 84 7.84 2.08 11.56
N TYR A 85 7.71 0.95 12.29
CA TYR A 85 8.18 -0.33 11.76
C TYR A 85 7.42 -0.67 10.48
N THR A 86 8.14 -0.77 9.37
CA THR A 86 7.59 -1.01 8.04
C THR A 86 8.19 -2.28 7.47
N LEU A 87 7.34 -3.24 7.11
CA LEU A 87 7.74 -4.46 6.42
C LEU A 87 7.22 -4.44 4.99
N ILE A 88 8.11 -4.72 4.04
CA ILE A 88 7.77 -4.86 2.63
C ILE A 88 8.23 -6.22 2.16
N ALA A 89 7.38 -6.95 1.43
CA ALA A 89 7.68 -8.28 0.92
C ALA A 89 7.51 -8.35 -0.59
N GLY A 90 8.33 -9.18 -1.23
CA GLY A 90 8.21 -9.50 -2.67
C GLY A 90 7.09 -10.49 -2.97
N SER A 91 6.67 -11.29 -1.98
CA SER A 91 5.54 -12.23 -2.09
C SER A 91 4.92 -12.55 -0.73
N GLN A 92 3.67 -13.04 -0.75
CA GLN A 92 3.00 -13.55 0.44
C GLN A 92 2.33 -14.89 0.14
N SER A 93 2.48 -15.86 1.05
CA SER A 93 1.82 -17.17 0.92
C SER A 93 0.38 -17.18 1.47
N MET A 94 0.07 -16.27 2.40
CA MET A 94 -1.25 -16.11 3.02
C MET A 94 -1.61 -14.62 3.10
N GLY A 95 -1.55 -13.93 1.94
CA GLY A 95 -1.93 -12.51 1.84
C GLY A 95 -3.39 -12.31 2.27
N ARG A 96 -3.65 -11.26 3.05
CA ARG A 96 -4.95 -11.02 3.70
C ARG A 96 -5.66 -9.82 3.11
N GLY A 97 -6.95 -9.96 2.89
CA GLY A 97 -7.87 -8.89 2.56
C GLY A 97 -8.94 -8.71 3.65
N ARG A 98 -9.84 -7.77 3.44
CA ARG A 98 -10.97 -7.52 4.36
C ARG A 98 -11.94 -8.71 4.40
N ARG A 99 -12.60 -8.89 5.56
CA ARG A 99 -13.62 -9.94 5.77
C ARG A 99 -13.14 -11.36 5.51
N GLY A 100 -11.86 -11.63 5.85
CA GLY A 100 -11.28 -12.97 5.72
C GLY A 100 -11.00 -13.41 4.28
N ARG A 101 -11.05 -12.52 3.30
CA ARG A 101 -10.66 -12.83 1.92
C ARG A 101 -9.14 -12.89 1.79
N ASP A 102 -8.67 -13.67 0.85
CA ASP A 102 -7.26 -13.71 0.49
C ASP A 102 -6.92 -12.56 -0.46
N PHE A 103 -5.66 -12.11 -0.39
CA PHE A 103 -5.06 -11.22 -1.38
C PHE A 103 -3.97 -12.00 -2.13
N TYR A 104 -4.21 -12.29 -3.41
CA TYR A 104 -3.27 -13.03 -4.24
C TYR A 104 -1.97 -12.25 -4.40
N SER A 105 -0.87 -12.84 -3.91
CA SER A 105 0.40 -12.15 -3.72
C SER A 105 1.58 -12.95 -4.28
N PRO A 106 1.60 -13.26 -5.60
CA PRO A 106 2.66 -14.06 -6.18
C PRO A 106 4.00 -13.33 -6.21
N PRO A 107 5.13 -14.07 -6.35
CA PRO A 107 6.45 -13.45 -6.48
C PRO A 107 6.53 -12.50 -7.68
N ASP A 108 7.43 -11.54 -7.58
CA ASP A 108 7.90 -10.62 -8.63
C ASP A 108 6.86 -9.65 -9.23
N SER A 109 5.58 -9.87 -9.00
CA SER A 109 4.50 -9.09 -9.64
C SER A 109 3.90 -7.99 -8.78
N GLY A 110 4.06 -8.04 -7.46
CA GLY A 110 3.41 -7.12 -6.54
C GLY A 110 4.35 -6.37 -5.61
N LEU A 111 3.74 -5.45 -4.88
CA LEU A 111 4.31 -4.75 -3.74
C LEU A 111 3.39 -4.97 -2.54
N TYR A 112 3.89 -5.61 -1.49
CA TYR A 112 3.11 -5.95 -0.30
C TYR A 112 3.77 -5.31 0.91
N MET A 113 3.09 -4.35 1.52
CA MET A 113 3.66 -3.52 2.57
C MET A 113 2.74 -3.45 3.78
N SER A 114 3.31 -3.44 4.98
CA SER A 114 2.58 -3.14 6.21
C SER A 114 3.36 -2.16 7.08
N ILE A 115 2.67 -1.15 7.61
CA ILE A 115 3.23 -0.11 8.48
C ILE A 115 2.57 -0.22 9.85
N LEU A 116 3.39 -0.24 10.91
CA LEU A 116 2.92 -0.14 12.30
C LEU A 116 2.71 1.32 12.67
N LEU A 117 1.49 1.65 13.08
CA LEU A 117 1.09 2.98 13.55
C LEU A 117 0.64 2.90 15.01
N ARG A 118 0.92 3.96 15.78
CA ARG A 118 0.44 4.13 17.18
C ARG A 118 -0.09 5.55 17.37
N PRO A 119 -1.22 5.88 16.71
CA PRO A 119 -1.75 7.24 16.74
C PRO A 119 -2.36 7.53 18.12
N ASP A 120 -2.08 8.71 18.64
CA ASP A 120 -2.67 9.17 19.90
C ASP A 120 -4.15 9.53 19.74
N ASN A 121 -5.00 9.04 20.66
CA ASN A 121 -6.42 9.40 20.75
C ASN A 121 -7.26 9.10 19.50
N TYR A 122 -6.97 8.01 18.79
CA TYR A 122 -7.79 7.52 17.68
C TYR A 122 -8.87 6.57 18.22
N ASP A 123 -10.14 6.95 18.00
CA ASP A 123 -11.32 6.10 18.16
C ASP A 123 -11.58 5.28 16.88
N ALA A 124 -12.68 4.54 16.84
CA ALA A 124 -13.03 3.70 15.70
C ALA A 124 -13.26 4.50 14.40
N ASP A 125 -13.84 5.71 14.50
CA ASP A 125 -14.12 6.56 13.33
C ASP A 125 -12.81 7.11 12.76
N LYS A 126 -11.89 7.56 13.61
CA LYS A 126 -10.56 7.99 13.18
C LYS A 126 -9.72 6.82 12.61
N ALA A 127 -9.91 5.60 13.11
CA ALA A 127 -9.25 4.43 12.57
C ALA A 127 -9.66 4.15 11.10
N LEU A 128 -10.92 4.45 10.72
CA LEU A 128 -11.37 4.36 9.33
C LEU A 128 -10.58 5.33 8.43
N LYS A 129 -10.24 6.52 8.93
CA LYS A 129 -9.47 7.51 8.17
C LYS A 129 -8.06 7.02 7.81
N LEU A 130 -7.44 6.14 8.59
CA LEU A 130 -6.16 5.51 8.20
C LEU A 130 -6.31 4.69 6.90
N THR A 131 -7.43 3.98 6.77
CA THR A 131 -7.71 3.18 5.57
C THR A 131 -7.95 4.06 4.35
N THR A 132 -8.77 5.10 4.48
CA THR A 132 -9.12 5.99 3.36
C THR A 132 -7.95 6.90 2.96
N MET A 133 -7.17 7.35 3.94
CA MET A 133 -5.91 8.07 3.76
C MET A 133 -4.90 7.24 2.94
N SER A 134 -4.76 5.95 3.31
CA SER A 134 -3.93 5.01 2.58
C SER A 134 -4.43 4.77 1.15
N ALA A 135 -5.74 4.61 0.95
CA ALA A 135 -6.30 4.44 -0.39
C ALA A 135 -6.04 5.67 -1.26
N CYS A 136 -6.17 6.88 -0.69
CA CYS A 136 -5.84 8.13 -1.38
C CYS A 136 -4.36 8.17 -1.76
N ALA A 137 -3.46 7.90 -0.82
CA ALA A 137 -2.00 7.89 -1.05
C ALA A 137 -1.57 6.89 -2.13
N VAL A 138 -2.14 5.67 -2.11
CA VAL A 138 -1.88 4.66 -3.16
C VAL A 138 -2.40 5.12 -4.52
N CYS A 139 -3.61 5.70 -4.57
CA CYS A 139 -4.19 6.22 -5.80
C CYS A 139 -3.32 7.32 -6.41
N GLU A 140 -2.87 8.29 -5.61
CA GLU A 140 -1.98 9.36 -6.05
C GLU A 140 -0.63 8.81 -6.53
N ALA A 141 -0.01 7.92 -5.77
CA ALA A 141 1.27 7.32 -6.15
C ALA A 141 1.19 6.58 -7.50
N ILE A 142 0.10 5.83 -7.73
CA ILE A 142 -0.12 5.16 -9.01
C ILE A 142 -0.31 6.18 -10.14
N ARG A 143 -1.14 7.20 -9.95
CA ARG A 143 -1.39 8.26 -10.95
C ARG A 143 -0.10 9.01 -11.30
N GLU A 144 0.66 9.41 -10.29
CA GLU A 144 1.93 10.13 -10.45
C GLU A 144 2.97 9.28 -11.21
N LEU A 145 3.13 8.02 -10.84
CA LEU A 145 4.18 7.18 -11.39
C LEU A 145 3.85 6.62 -12.77
N SER A 146 2.58 6.26 -13.00
CA SER A 146 2.16 5.55 -14.24
C SER A 146 1.44 6.44 -15.25
N GLY A 147 0.93 7.60 -14.85
CA GLY A 147 0.03 8.43 -15.66
C GLY A 147 -1.35 7.82 -15.89
N LYS A 148 -1.64 6.62 -15.35
CA LYS A 148 -2.92 5.94 -15.53
C LYS A 148 -4.00 6.56 -14.65
N ASN A 149 -5.25 6.51 -15.09
CA ASN A 149 -6.40 7.01 -14.35
C ASN A 149 -6.82 6.00 -13.26
N ALA A 150 -6.04 5.92 -12.19
CA ALA A 150 -6.41 5.14 -11.01
C ALA A 150 -7.56 5.83 -10.28
N LEU A 151 -8.54 5.04 -9.83
CA LEU A 151 -9.73 5.52 -9.12
C LEU A 151 -9.95 4.68 -7.85
N ILE A 152 -10.54 5.31 -6.83
CA ILE A 152 -10.83 4.68 -5.55
C ILE A 152 -12.27 4.13 -5.59
N LYS A 153 -12.42 2.84 -5.37
CA LYS A 153 -13.70 2.26 -5.01
C LYS A 153 -13.83 2.29 -3.48
N TRP A 154 -14.85 2.97 -3.00
CA TRP A 154 -15.11 3.07 -1.56
C TRP A 154 -15.10 1.67 -0.91
N VAL A 155 -14.33 1.44 0.11
CA VAL A 155 -13.63 2.41 0.97
C VAL A 155 -12.09 2.37 0.72
N ASN A 156 -11.54 1.30 0.12
CA ASN A 156 -10.15 0.92 0.25
C ASN A 156 -9.52 0.28 -1.00
N ASP A 157 -10.25 0.13 -2.09
CA ASP A 157 -9.80 -0.57 -3.28
C ASP A 157 -9.45 0.41 -4.40
N ILE A 158 -8.35 0.18 -5.11
CA ILE A 158 -7.92 1.00 -6.24
C ILE A 158 -8.14 0.22 -7.54
N TYR A 159 -8.75 0.90 -8.49
CA TYR A 159 -9.13 0.38 -9.80
C TYR A 159 -8.45 1.14 -10.93
N ILE A 160 -8.06 0.42 -11.97
CA ILE A 160 -7.67 0.94 -13.29
C ILE A 160 -8.46 0.11 -14.31
N ASP A 161 -9.13 0.77 -15.25
CA ASP A 161 -9.90 0.12 -16.33
C ASP A 161 -10.82 -0.99 -15.79
N ASP A 162 -11.62 -0.65 -14.78
CA ASP A 162 -12.59 -1.52 -14.10
C ASP A 162 -12.00 -2.77 -13.42
N LYS A 163 -10.69 -2.86 -13.28
CA LYS A 163 -10.01 -3.94 -12.57
C LYS A 163 -9.32 -3.45 -11.33
N LYS A 164 -9.45 -4.22 -10.24
CA LYS A 164 -8.79 -3.92 -8.98
C LYS A 164 -7.28 -4.16 -9.09
N VAL A 165 -6.49 -3.11 -8.90
CA VAL A 165 -5.02 -3.15 -8.91
C VAL A 165 -4.42 -3.07 -7.51
N SER A 166 -5.16 -2.56 -6.52
CA SER A 166 -4.69 -2.48 -5.14
C SER A 166 -5.85 -2.59 -4.14
N GLY A 167 -5.52 -3.02 -2.93
CA GLY A 167 -6.40 -2.97 -1.78
C GLY A 167 -5.62 -2.66 -0.52
N THR A 168 -6.27 -1.95 0.41
CA THR A 168 -5.69 -1.64 1.72
C THR A 168 -6.48 -2.31 2.83
N LEU A 169 -5.79 -2.74 3.89
CA LEU A 169 -6.37 -3.40 5.04
C LEU A 169 -5.76 -2.83 6.33
N THR A 170 -6.56 -2.10 7.09
CA THR A 170 -6.17 -1.65 8.43
C THR A 170 -6.70 -2.63 9.47
N GLU A 171 -5.80 -3.20 10.27
CA GLU A 171 -6.13 -4.02 11.44
C GLU A 171 -5.65 -3.29 12.69
N GLY A 172 -6.46 -3.20 13.72
CA GLY A 172 -6.12 -2.47 14.93
C GLY A 172 -6.42 -3.24 16.22
N SER A 173 -5.80 -2.83 17.31
CA SER A 173 -6.15 -3.21 18.68
C SER A 173 -6.60 -1.96 19.41
N PHE A 174 -7.72 -2.08 20.13
CA PHE A 174 -8.25 -0.99 20.95
C PHE A 174 -8.04 -1.33 22.42
N ASP A 175 -7.63 -0.33 23.18
CA ASP A 175 -7.64 -0.41 24.64
C ASP A 175 -9.09 -0.53 25.15
N ILE A 176 -9.32 -1.49 26.04
CA ILE A 176 -10.67 -1.83 26.52
C ILE A 176 -11.22 -0.72 27.42
N GLU A 177 -10.35 -0.05 28.19
CA GLU A 177 -10.79 0.96 29.16
C GLU A 177 -11.00 2.33 28.51
N GLY A 178 -10.09 2.74 27.62
CA GLY A 178 -10.11 4.05 26.97
C GLY A 178 -10.89 4.08 25.65
N GLY A 179 -11.12 2.94 25.01
CA GLY A 179 -11.76 2.88 23.70
C GLY A 179 -10.91 3.44 22.54
N TYR A 180 -9.63 3.74 22.81
CA TYR A 180 -8.71 4.27 21.81
C TYR A 180 -7.86 3.19 21.17
N LEU A 181 -7.39 3.46 19.97
CA LEU A 181 -6.54 2.59 19.20
C LEU A 181 -5.15 2.50 19.85
N GLU A 182 -4.78 1.33 20.33
CA GLU A 182 -3.46 1.05 20.90
C GLU A 182 -2.39 1.00 19.81
N TYR A 183 -2.70 0.34 18.71
CA TYR A 183 -1.92 0.33 17.48
C TYR A 183 -2.81 -0.02 16.28
N ALA A 184 -2.35 0.40 15.12
CA ALA A 184 -2.90 -0.05 13.84
C ALA A 184 -1.79 -0.63 12.97
N ILE A 185 -2.16 -1.61 12.17
CA ILE A 185 -1.31 -2.19 11.12
C ILE A 185 -1.98 -1.87 9.81
N LEU A 186 -1.34 -0.99 9.06
CA LEU A 186 -1.79 -0.56 7.76
C LEU A 186 -1.18 -1.45 6.68
N GLY A 187 -1.94 -2.41 6.17
CA GLY A 187 -1.54 -3.28 5.09
C GLY A 187 -1.94 -2.71 3.72
N ILE A 188 -1.02 -2.76 2.78
CA ILE A 188 -1.18 -2.28 1.40
C ILE A 188 -0.69 -3.35 0.45
N GLY A 189 -1.58 -3.85 -0.43
CA GLY A 189 -1.22 -4.75 -1.51
C GLY A 189 -1.44 -4.08 -2.87
N ILE A 190 -0.43 -4.08 -3.73
CA ILE A 190 -0.48 -3.49 -5.07
C ILE A 190 -0.02 -4.51 -6.11
N ASN A 191 -0.84 -4.77 -7.11
CA ASN A 191 -0.47 -5.56 -8.28
C ASN A 191 0.29 -4.64 -9.24
N VAL A 192 1.62 -4.68 -9.20
CA VAL A 192 2.48 -3.78 -10.00
C VAL A 192 2.59 -4.29 -11.42
N PHE A 193 3.00 -5.55 -11.57
CA PHE A 193 3.17 -6.19 -12.87
C PHE A 193 2.17 -7.33 -13.07
N LYS A 194 1.97 -7.68 -14.33
CA LYS A 194 1.23 -8.88 -14.68
C LYS A 194 1.89 -10.12 -14.06
N PRO A 195 1.18 -10.92 -13.27
CA PRO A 195 1.73 -12.16 -12.74
C PRO A 195 2.18 -13.10 -13.86
N ARG A 196 3.32 -13.76 -13.70
CA ARG A 196 3.91 -14.66 -14.71
C ARG A 196 2.95 -15.73 -15.21
N ASP A 197 2.22 -16.34 -14.27
CA ASP A 197 1.22 -17.39 -14.56
C ASP A 197 -0.20 -16.82 -14.70
N GLY A 198 -0.34 -15.49 -14.75
CA GLY A 198 -1.62 -14.81 -14.76
C GLY A 198 -2.32 -14.82 -13.40
N PHE A 199 -3.55 -14.31 -13.35
CA PHE A 199 -4.40 -14.41 -12.18
C PHE A 199 -5.15 -15.76 -12.18
N PRO A 200 -5.45 -16.33 -10.99
CA PRO A 200 -6.38 -17.44 -10.86
C PRO A 200 -7.72 -17.15 -11.56
N GLU A 201 -8.41 -18.20 -12.03
CA GLU A 201 -9.60 -18.05 -12.88
C GLU A 201 -10.67 -17.13 -12.25
N GLU A 202 -10.89 -17.26 -10.94
CA GLU A 202 -11.86 -16.48 -10.16
C GLU A 202 -11.49 -14.99 -10.04
N LEU A 203 -10.23 -14.63 -10.30
CA LEU A 203 -9.71 -13.27 -10.23
C LEU A 203 -9.52 -12.62 -11.60
N LYS A 204 -9.44 -13.38 -12.70
CA LYS A 204 -9.15 -12.87 -14.05
C LYS A 204 -10.05 -11.74 -14.51
N SER A 205 -11.35 -11.79 -14.15
CA SER A 205 -12.31 -10.74 -14.51
C SER A 205 -12.26 -9.51 -13.60
N LYS A 206 -11.67 -9.62 -12.39
CA LYS A 206 -11.77 -8.62 -11.32
C LYS A 206 -10.43 -7.96 -11.00
N ALA A 207 -9.34 -8.71 -11.07
CA ALA A 207 -7.99 -8.21 -10.74
C ALA A 207 -7.29 -7.65 -11.98
N GLY A 208 -6.54 -6.58 -11.75
CA GLY A 208 -5.69 -5.94 -12.73
C GLY A 208 -4.29 -5.69 -12.17
N TYR A 209 -3.45 -5.07 -12.98
CA TYR A 209 -2.09 -4.68 -12.67
C TYR A 209 -1.77 -3.32 -13.28
N ILE A 210 -0.69 -2.68 -12.83
CA ILE A 210 -0.35 -1.34 -13.32
C ILE A 210 0.42 -1.45 -14.65
N TYR A 211 1.39 -2.36 -14.76
CA TYR A 211 2.27 -2.49 -15.92
C TYR A 211 2.27 -3.93 -16.45
N ASP A 212 2.33 -4.07 -17.78
CA ASP A 212 2.40 -5.39 -18.44
C ASP A 212 3.75 -6.07 -18.23
N GLU A 213 4.83 -5.29 -18.22
CA GLU A 213 6.21 -5.74 -18.12
C GLU A 213 6.96 -5.01 -17.01
N GLY A 214 8.03 -5.63 -16.51
CA GLY A 214 8.92 -5.04 -15.50
C GLY A 214 9.62 -3.79 -16.03
N LEU A 215 9.60 -2.74 -15.24
CA LEU A 215 10.32 -1.50 -15.47
C LEU A 215 11.32 -1.31 -14.33
N SER A 216 12.50 -0.80 -14.69
CA SER A 216 13.57 -0.56 -13.73
C SER A 216 13.11 0.28 -12.53
N ASP A 217 13.42 -0.22 -11.34
CA ASP A 217 13.27 0.46 -10.03
C ASP A 217 11.82 0.90 -9.67
N ILE A 218 10.82 0.40 -10.41
CA ILE A 218 9.41 0.82 -10.25
C ILE A 218 8.86 0.50 -8.86
N LYS A 219 9.16 -0.69 -8.32
CA LYS A 219 8.63 -1.07 -7.00
C LYS A 219 9.19 -0.20 -5.88
N ASN A 220 10.50 0.14 -5.94
CA ASN A 220 11.11 1.05 -4.97
C ASN A 220 10.52 2.46 -5.06
N ARG A 221 10.34 2.98 -6.26
CA ARG A 221 9.73 4.30 -6.51
C ARG A 221 8.28 4.33 -6.06
N LEU A 222 7.49 3.31 -6.39
CA LEU A 222 6.09 3.21 -5.97
C LEU A 222 5.97 3.12 -4.46
N ALA A 223 6.78 2.28 -3.80
CA ALA A 223 6.79 2.18 -2.34
C ALA A 223 7.12 3.51 -1.68
N ALA A 224 8.14 4.21 -2.17
CA ALA A 224 8.54 5.52 -1.66
C ALA A 224 7.43 6.57 -1.83
N LEU A 225 6.77 6.63 -3.00
CA LEU A 225 5.65 7.55 -3.24
C LEU A 225 4.46 7.25 -2.34
N VAL A 226 4.07 5.98 -2.19
CA VAL A 226 2.97 5.57 -1.30
C VAL A 226 3.29 5.98 0.15
N ILE A 227 4.50 5.70 0.62
CA ILE A 227 4.96 6.10 1.96
C ILE A 227 4.92 7.62 2.10
N SER A 228 5.47 8.38 1.14
CA SER A 228 5.54 9.83 1.19
C SER A 228 4.15 10.48 1.23
N HIS A 229 3.24 10.09 0.35
CA HIS A 229 1.86 10.60 0.36
C HIS A 229 1.13 10.23 1.65
N PHE A 230 1.21 8.97 2.08
CA PHE A 230 0.54 8.54 3.32
C PHE A 230 1.08 9.29 4.54
N MET A 231 2.40 9.35 4.72
CA MET A 231 3.02 10.00 5.87
C MET A 231 2.79 11.51 5.87
N SER A 232 2.71 12.15 4.71
CA SER A 232 2.33 13.57 4.58
C SER A 232 0.94 13.82 5.17
N TYR A 233 -0.05 12.97 4.87
CA TYR A 233 -1.39 13.07 5.44
C TYR A 233 -1.41 12.72 6.92
N TYR A 234 -0.81 11.60 7.29
CA TYR A 234 -0.82 11.08 8.66
C TYR A 234 -0.17 12.06 9.66
N ARG A 235 0.94 12.70 9.25
CA ARG A 235 1.69 13.65 10.10
C ARG A 235 1.18 15.08 10.05
N SER A 236 0.32 15.43 9.12
CA SER A 236 -0.24 16.77 9.04
C SER A 236 -1.04 17.16 10.29
N GLY A 237 -1.53 16.16 11.04
CA GLY A 237 -2.49 16.36 12.13
C GLY A 237 -3.89 16.75 11.67
N ASP A 238 -4.06 17.07 10.38
CA ASP A 238 -5.34 17.37 9.76
C ASP A 238 -5.90 16.13 9.08
N LEU A 239 -6.83 15.46 9.76
CA LEU A 239 -7.49 14.25 9.26
C LEU A 239 -8.45 14.51 8.09
N THR A 240 -8.55 15.74 7.62
CA THR A 240 -9.39 16.14 6.48
C THR A 240 -8.59 16.53 5.24
N SER A 241 -7.28 16.72 5.36
CA SER A 241 -6.39 17.24 4.31
C SER A 241 -6.45 16.48 2.97
N TYR A 242 -6.71 15.16 3.02
CA TYR A 242 -6.79 14.30 1.83
C TYR A 242 -8.22 14.12 1.29
N ILE A 243 -9.28 14.50 2.04
CA ILE A 243 -10.68 14.15 1.73
C ILE A 243 -11.11 14.69 0.38
N LYS A 244 -10.70 15.92 0.04
CA LYS A 244 -11.01 16.50 -1.28
C LYS A 244 -10.53 15.60 -2.42
N LYS A 245 -9.29 15.11 -2.35
CA LYS A 245 -8.72 14.20 -3.35
C LYS A 245 -9.37 12.82 -3.30
N TYR A 246 -9.66 12.32 -2.11
CA TYR A 246 -10.36 11.06 -1.93
C TYR A 246 -11.73 11.06 -2.61
N LYS A 247 -12.49 12.17 -2.50
CA LYS A 247 -13.76 12.38 -3.22
C LYS A 247 -13.53 12.49 -4.72
N GLU A 248 -12.58 13.31 -5.16
CA GLU A 248 -12.28 13.53 -6.58
C GLU A 248 -11.91 12.23 -7.31
N TYR A 249 -11.16 11.36 -6.65
CA TYR A 249 -10.74 10.09 -7.23
C TYR A 249 -11.74 8.95 -6.99
N ASN A 250 -12.85 9.20 -6.29
CA ASN A 250 -13.81 8.15 -5.94
C ASN A 250 -14.72 7.82 -7.11
N LEU A 251 -14.67 6.57 -7.55
CA LEU A 251 -15.44 6.10 -8.70
C LEU A 251 -16.91 5.81 -8.38
N CYS A 252 -17.33 5.92 -7.09
CA CYS A 252 -18.70 5.58 -6.67
C CYS A 252 -19.66 6.78 -6.69
N ILE A 253 -19.15 8.01 -6.57
CA ILE A 253 -19.97 9.23 -6.54
C ILE A 253 -20.73 9.38 -7.86
N ASP A 254 -21.99 9.79 -7.77
CA ASP A 254 -22.96 9.91 -8.88
C ASP A 254 -23.23 8.58 -9.61
N ARG A 255 -23.08 7.43 -8.91
CA ARG A 255 -23.35 6.10 -9.48
C ARG A 255 -24.29 5.29 -8.61
N ASP A 256 -25.00 4.38 -9.29
CA ASP A 256 -25.77 3.34 -8.62
C ASP A 256 -24.85 2.20 -8.21
N VAL A 257 -24.93 1.81 -6.94
CA VAL A 257 -24.16 0.71 -6.37
C VAL A 257 -25.08 -0.24 -5.62
N TYR A 258 -24.62 -1.47 -5.43
CA TYR A 258 -25.33 -2.43 -4.58
C TYR A 258 -24.69 -2.46 -3.20
N TYR A 259 -25.49 -2.17 -2.18
CA TYR A 259 -25.15 -2.29 -0.77
C TYR A 259 -26.10 -3.29 -0.13
N GLU A 260 -25.57 -4.36 0.45
CA GLU A 260 -26.36 -5.46 1.05
C GLU A 260 -27.48 -5.99 0.12
N GLY A 261 -27.17 -6.11 -1.17
CA GLY A 261 -28.09 -6.60 -2.18
C GLY A 261 -29.16 -5.60 -2.65
N ARG A 262 -29.15 -4.37 -2.16
CA ARG A 262 -30.07 -3.29 -2.57
C ARG A 262 -29.34 -2.27 -3.43
N CYS A 263 -29.98 -1.83 -4.50
CA CYS A 263 -29.49 -0.74 -5.32
C CYS A 263 -29.68 0.59 -4.57
N VAL A 264 -28.61 1.39 -4.46
CA VAL A 264 -28.63 2.74 -3.88
C VAL A 264 -27.81 3.67 -4.77
N HIS A 265 -28.23 4.92 -4.86
CA HIS A 265 -27.50 5.96 -5.58
C HIS A 265 -26.53 6.68 -4.64
N VAL A 266 -25.25 6.73 -4.98
CA VAL A 266 -24.24 7.44 -4.19
C VAL A 266 -24.28 8.93 -4.51
N ILE A 267 -24.55 9.76 -3.49
CA ILE A 267 -24.66 11.22 -3.63
C ILE A 267 -23.29 11.86 -3.39
N ASP A 268 -22.62 11.50 -2.29
CA ASP A 268 -21.35 12.11 -1.86
C ASP A 268 -20.67 11.21 -0.83
N ILE A 269 -19.54 11.66 -0.34
CA ILE A 269 -18.79 11.13 0.80
C ILE A 269 -18.65 12.27 1.81
N ASP A 270 -18.95 12.04 3.09
CA ASP A 270 -18.81 13.06 4.13
C ASP A 270 -17.32 13.22 4.59
N ASP A 271 -17.10 14.13 5.53
CA ASP A 271 -15.76 14.40 6.07
C ASP A 271 -15.23 13.31 7.01
N ASP A 272 -16.06 12.33 7.36
CA ASP A 272 -15.66 11.11 8.06
C ASP A 272 -15.47 9.92 7.10
N CYS A 273 -15.47 10.20 5.79
CA CYS A 273 -15.34 9.23 4.71
C CYS A 273 -16.48 8.21 4.64
N HIS A 274 -17.64 8.52 5.21
CA HIS A 274 -18.85 7.74 5.06
C HIS A 274 -19.51 8.01 3.71
N LEU A 275 -20.13 6.99 3.14
CA LEU A 275 -20.84 7.11 1.86
C LEU A 275 -22.26 7.64 2.11
N ILE A 276 -22.62 8.77 1.49
CA ILE A 276 -23.97 9.31 1.52
C ILE A 276 -24.73 8.75 0.31
N VAL A 277 -25.80 8.01 0.58
CA VAL A 277 -26.57 7.31 -0.45
C VAL A 277 -28.04 7.67 -0.40
N ARG A 278 -28.73 7.55 -1.54
CA ARG A 278 -30.19 7.63 -1.67
C ARG A 278 -30.72 6.25 -2.02
N ASP A 279 -31.67 5.74 -1.23
CA ASP A 279 -32.31 4.46 -1.50
C ASP A 279 -33.45 4.62 -2.56
N SER A 280 -34.04 3.50 -2.97
CA SER A 280 -35.14 3.45 -3.94
C SER A 280 -36.43 4.16 -3.49
N GLU A 281 -36.57 4.46 -2.19
CA GLU A 281 -37.70 5.22 -1.62
C GLU A 281 -37.36 6.71 -1.49
N GLY A 282 -36.20 7.16 -1.99
CA GLY A 282 -35.72 8.53 -1.94
C GLY A 282 -35.12 8.96 -0.60
N ARG A 283 -34.98 8.06 0.38
CA ARG A 283 -34.42 8.37 1.70
C ARG A 283 -32.89 8.45 1.61
N ILE A 284 -32.33 9.47 2.26
CA ILE A 284 -30.87 9.65 2.38
C ILE A 284 -30.37 8.85 3.60
N ARG A 285 -29.30 8.10 3.41
CA ARG A 285 -28.62 7.33 4.46
C ARG A 285 -27.12 7.54 4.39
N THR A 286 -26.48 7.44 5.54
CA THR A 286 -25.02 7.45 5.67
C THR A 286 -24.51 6.05 5.97
N LEU A 287 -23.56 5.55 5.19
CA LEU A 287 -22.93 4.25 5.34
C LEU A 287 -21.52 4.42 5.87
N SER A 288 -21.28 4.06 7.13
CA SER A 288 -19.96 4.15 7.77
C SER A 288 -19.08 2.91 7.54
N SER A 289 -19.69 1.81 7.15
CA SER A 289 -18.98 0.54 6.92
C SER A 289 -19.72 -0.30 5.88
N GLY A 290 -19.07 -1.32 5.38
CA GLY A 290 -19.70 -2.25 4.47
C GLY A 290 -18.87 -2.54 3.23
N GLU A 291 -19.51 -3.17 2.28
CA GLU A 291 -18.97 -3.43 0.95
C GLU A 291 -20.02 -3.03 -0.08
N ILE A 292 -19.60 -2.32 -1.07
CA ILE A 292 -20.42 -1.98 -2.22
C ILE A 292 -19.97 -2.76 -3.45
N SER A 293 -20.92 -3.12 -4.28
CA SER A 293 -20.66 -3.66 -5.61
C SER A 293 -21.14 -2.66 -6.65
N ILE A 294 -20.33 -2.38 -7.64
CA ILE A 294 -20.68 -1.53 -8.76
C ILE A 294 -21.11 -2.45 -9.90
N SER A 295 -22.28 -2.21 -10.46
CA SER A 295 -22.64 -2.79 -11.73
C SER A 295 -21.84 -2.06 -12.79
N LEU A 296 -20.75 -2.66 -13.25
CA LEU A 296 -20.03 -2.16 -14.42
C LEU A 296 -21.01 -2.37 -15.59
N SER A 297 -21.67 -1.30 -16.03
CA SER A 297 -22.49 -1.34 -17.23
C SER A 297 -21.63 -1.80 -18.40
N LYS A 298 -22.12 -2.81 -19.11
CA LYS A 298 -21.57 -3.25 -20.40
C LYS A 298 -21.61 -2.11 -21.39
#